data_ea6a2a34634bdfb81622c0801ecfe7eb
#
_entry.id   ea6a2a34634bdfb81622c0801ecfe7eb
#
_cell.length_a   1.000
_cell.length_b   1.000
_cell.length_c   1.000
_cell.angle_alpha   90.00
_cell.angle_beta   90.00
_cell.angle_gamma   90.00
#
_symmetry.space_group_name_H-M   'P 1'
#
loop_
_entity.id
_entity.type
_entity.pdbx_description
1 polymer ?
#
loop_
_entity_poly.entity_id
_entity_poly.type
_entity_poly.pdbx_seq_one_letter_code
_entity_poly.pdbx_strand_id
1 'polypeptide(L)'
;MSRYFYRVSSEVPPPGVDDSWPVFVPTAAILVTVVSKEGRPNIIPLTGWGVLCRFPFQIGIAICQGDYTKNYFRRKSYEMLLETGEFVVNIPHVGLRDAITVCGEHSAHDPKVDKFKLAGLTPGSSVVVKPPIIEECPVNLECIVRHRIPLGSHDVFVGEVVASHMYGRPVKTDVIEEENVWVLQPEDGGPKMKLYWKTLMDFSPAE
;
A
#
# COMPACT_ATOMS: atom_id res chain seq x y z
N MET A 1 -2.86 14.69 32.17
CA MET A 1 -2.98 14.28 30.75
C MET A 1 -4.43 14.43 30.36
N SER A 2 -4.75 15.34 29.43
CA SER A 2 -6.13 15.55 28.97
C SER A 2 -6.45 14.50 27.91
N ARG A 3 -7.64 13.86 28.02
CA ARG A 3 -8.16 12.96 26.98
C ARG A 3 -9.17 13.71 26.14
N TYR A 4 -9.07 13.58 24.83
CA TYR A 4 -10.06 14.09 23.88
C TYR A 4 -10.98 12.93 23.48
N PHE A 5 -12.27 13.23 23.44
CA PHE A 5 -13.30 12.27 23.02
C PHE A 5 -13.96 12.76 21.74
N TYR A 6 -13.96 11.92 20.72
CA TYR A 6 -14.64 12.18 19.46
C TYR A 6 -15.68 11.09 19.20
N ARG A 7 -16.90 11.52 18.86
CA ARG A 7 -17.92 10.60 18.35
C ARG A 7 -17.68 10.44 16.84
N VAL A 8 -17.41 9.22 16.40
CA VAL A 8 -17.26 8.90 14.98
C VAL A 8 -18.65 8.77 14.34
N SER A 9 -18.89 9.50 13.25
CA SER A 9 -20.10 9.36 12.43
C SER A 9 -19.87 8.27 11.39
N SER A 10 -20.94 7.48 11.11
CA SER A 10 -20.99 6.55 9.99
C SER A 10 -21.55 7.18 8.71
N GLU A 11 -21.99 8.43 8.78
CA GLU A 11 -22.56 9.14 7.64
C GLU A 11 -21.48 9.77 6.77
N VAL A 12 -21.72 9.80 5.46
CA VAL A 12 -20.88 10.56 4.53
C VAL A 12 -21.04 12.04 4.84
N PRO A 13 -19.97 12.79 5.08
CA PRO A 13 -20.09 14.21 5.38
C PRO A 13 -20.64 14.99 4.19
N PRO A 14 -21.43 16.06 4.43
CA PRO A 14 -21.90 16.94 3.38
C PRO A 14 -20.74 17.57 2.58
N PRO A 15 -20.99 17.98 1.34
CA PRO A 15 -19.99 18.70 0.55
C PRO A 15 -19.44 19.93 1.30
N GLY A 16 -18.12 20.08 1.32
CA GLY A 16 -17.43 21.19 1.98
C GLY A 16 -17.11 20.96 3.47
N VAL A 17 -17.60 19.89 4.06
CA VAL A 17 -17.17 19.43 5.40
C VAL A 17 -15.89 18.59 5.26
N ASP A 18 -15.02 18.65 6.26
CA ASP A 18 -13.79 17.85 6.30
C ASP A 18 -14.17 16.35 6.32
N ASP A 19 -13.68 15.62 5.33
CA ASP A 19 -13.87 14.19 5.14
C ASP A 19 -12.64 13.37 5.56
N SER A 20 -11.72 13.97 6.30
CA SER A 20 -10.54 13.29 6.81
C SER A 20 -10.89 12.15 7.78
N TRP A 21 -9.92 11.30 8.06
CA TRP A 21 -10.11 10.23 9.03
C TRP A 21 -10.48 10.81 10.41
N PRO A 22 -11.56 10.30 11.05
CA PRO A 22 -12.07 10.87 12.30
C PRO A 22 -11.15 10.66 13.49
N VAL A 23 -10.19 9.75 13.35
CA VAL A 23 -9.18 9.45 14.36
C VAL A 23 -7.84 9.18 13.68
N PHE A 24 -6.75 9.47 14.41
CA PHE A 24 -5.43 9.13 13.96
C PHE A 24 -5.15 7.64 14.16
N VAL A 25 -4.97 6.91 13.07
CA VAL A 25 -4.58 5.50 13.07
C VAL A 25 -3.28 5.36 12.27
N PRO A 26 -2.12 5.27 12.96
CA PRO A 26 -0.85 5.13 12.27
C PRO A 26 -0.73 3.75 11.64
N THR A 27 -0.60 3.70 10.31
CA THR A 27 -0.36 2.49 9.54
C THR A 27 0.74 2.73 8.52
N ALA A 28 1.56 1.72 8.26
CA ALA A 28 2.57 1.81 7.21
C ALA A 28 1.92 1.97 5.84
N ALA A 29 2.45 2.84 5.00
CA ALA A 29 2.04 2.93 3.61
C ALA A 29 2.70 1.81 2.80
N ILE A 30 1.92 1.23 1.88
CA ILE A 30 2.40 0.28 0.88
C ILE A 30 2.06 0.80 -0.52
N LEU A 31 2.78 0.30 -1.52
CA LEU A 31 2.44 0.48 -2.93
C LEU A 31 1.85 -0.82 -3.47
N VAL A 32 0.61 -0.77 -3.93
CA VAL A 32 -0.03 -1.93 -4.54
C VAL A 32 -0.02 -1.77 -6.04
N THR A 33 0.54 -2.74 -6.76
CA THR A 33 0.47 -2.82 -8.21
C THR A 33 -0.64 -3.74 -8.64
N VAL A 34 -1.34 -3.32 -9.68
CA VAL A 34 -2.42 -4.04 -10.36
C VAL A 34 -2.23 -3.89 -11.86
N VAL A 35 -2.92 -4.69 -12.65
CA VAL A 35 -2.89 -4.63 -14.11
C VAL A 35 -4.30 -4.72 -14.68
N SER A 36 -4.60 -3.97 -15.76
CA SER A 36 -5.84 -4.15 -16.50
C SER A 36 -5.82 -5.42 -17.33
N LYS A 37 -6.97 -5.82 -17.89
CA LYS A 37 -7.06 -6.97 -18.84
C LYS A 37 -6.16 -6.79 -20.06
N GLU A 38 -5.96 -5.53 -20.49
CA GLU A 38 -5.10 -5.19 -21.62
C GLU A 38 -3.60 -5.14 -21.26
N GLY A 39 -3.25 -5.45 -19.99
CA GLY A 39 -1.86 -5.48 -19.54
C GLY A 39 -1.31 -4.13 -19.10
N ARG A 40 -2.13 -3.09 -18.93
CA ARG A 40 -1.68 -1.77 -18.45
C ARG A 40 -1.49 -1.81 -16.94
N PRO A 41 -0.27 -1.58 -16.42
CA PRO A 41 -0.03 -1.55 -14.98
C PRO A 41 -0.50 -0.25 -14.34
N ASN A 42 -0.83 -0.32 -13.06
CA ASN A 42 -1.11 0.84 -12.23
C ASN A 42 -0.56 0.62 -10.81
N ILE A 43 -0.27 1.72 -10.12
CA ILE A 43 0.18 1.74 -8.72
C ILE A 43 -0.83 2.53 -7.89
N ILE A 44 -1.18 2.00 -6.73
CA ILE A 44 -1.97 2.72 -5.72
C ILE A 44 -1.28 2.65 -4.36
N PRO A 45 -0.99 3.79 -3.71
CA PRO A 45 -0.55 3.81 -2.34
C PRO A 45 -1.73 3.54 -1.40
N LEU A 46 -1.55 2.67 -0.43
CA LEU A 46 -2.57 2.31 0.54
C LEU A 46 -2.00 2.32 1.96
N THR A 47 -2.84 2.73 2.90
CA THR A 47 -2.63 2.58 4.35
C THR A 47 -3.63 1.61 4.98
N GLY A 48 -4.75 1.33 4.29
CA GLY A 48 -5.73 0.32 4.69
C GLY A 48 -5.30 -1.09 4.27
N TRP A 49 -4.40 -1.72 5.01
CA TRP A 49 -3.94 -3.07 4.72
C TRP A 49 -3.47 -3.80 5.99
N GLY A 50 -3.35 -5.13 5.90
CA GLY A 50 -2.80 -5.92 6.98
C GLY A 50 -2.77 -7.42 6.71
N VAL A 51 -2.00 -8.14 7.52
CA VAL A 51 -1.98 -9.61 7.51
C VAL A 51 -3.26 -10.10 8.20
N LEU A 52 -4.02 -10.95 7.51
CA LEU A 52 -5.30 -11.48 7.99
C LEU A 52 -5.22 -12.94 8.41
N CYS A 53 -4.42 -13.75 7.73
CA CYS A 53 -4.30 -15.17 7.99
C CYS A 53 -2.86 -15.64 7.76
N ARG A 54 -2.42 -16.63 8.56
CA ARG A 54 -1.09 -17.21 8.41
C ARG A 54 -1.10 -18.48 7.53
N PHE A 55 -2.14 -19.27 7.60
CA PHE A 55 -2.27 -20.54 6.86
C PHE A 55 -3.68 -20.70 6.30
N PRO A 56 -3.90 -20.44 4.98
CA PRO A 56 -2.93 -19.89 4.01
C PRO A 56 -2.51 -18.46 4.36
N PHE A 57 -1.34 -18.03 3.88
CA PHE A 57 -0.89 -16.67 4.16
C PHE A 57 -1.72 -15.67 3.34
N GLN A 58 -2.49 -14.83 4.03
CA GLN A 58 -3.41 -13.89 3.40
C GLN A 58 -3.24 -12.47 3.93
N ILE A 59 -3.33 -11.52 3.01
CA ILE A 59 -3.26 -10.09 3.25
C ILE A 59 -4.56 -9.45 2.76
N GLY A 60 -5.10 -8.55 3.56
CA GLY A 60 -6.20 -7.67 3.17
C GLY A 60 -5.69 -6.31 2.70
N ILE A 61 -6.27 -5.80 1.62
CA ILE A 61 -6.09 -4.42 1.15
C ILE A 61 -7.46 -3.77 0.97
N ALA A 62 -7.63 -2.54 1.48
CA ALA A 62 -8.88 -1.80 1.38
C ALA A 62 -8.79 -0.73 0.29
N ILE A 63 -9.69 -0.79 -0.70
CA ILE A 63 -9.69 0.15 -1.84
C ILE A 63 -11.06 0.79 -1.96
N CYS A 64 -11.09 2.12 -2.15
CA CYS A 64 -12.33 2.88 -2.31
C CYS A 64 -13.09 2.43 -3.57
N GLN A 65 -14.36 2.05 -3.36
CA GLN A 65 -15.19 1.38 -4.36
C GLN A 65 -16.26 2.27 -4.99
N GLY A 66 -16.52 3.45 -4.48
CA GLY A 66 -17.57 4.34 -4.96
C GLY A 66 -17.21 5.81 -4.81
N ASP A 67 -18.07 6.67 -5.36
CA ASP A 67 -17.90 8.12 -5.32
C ASP A 67 -18.68 8.67 -4.12
N TYR A 68 -17.96 9.05 -3.06
CA TYR A 68 -18.52 9.57 -1.81
C TYR A 68 -18.20 11.05 -1.63
N THR A 69 -16.93 11.41 -1.73
CA THR A 69 -16.42 12.78 -1.59
C THR A 69 -15.28 13.01 -2.58
N LYS A 70 -14.73 14.23 -2.64
CA LYS A 70 -13.56 14.51 -3.48
C LYS A 70 -12.33 13.64 -3.17
N ASN A 71 -12.20 13.16 -1.92
CA ASN A 71 -11.07 12.33 -1.48
C ASN A 71 -11.41 10.83 -1.54
N TYR A 72 -12.69 10.48 -1.42
CA TYR A 72 -13.19 9.11 -1.44
C TYR A 72 -14.02 8.88 -2.70
N PHE A 73 -13.34 8.55 -3.79
CA PHE A 73 -13.93 8.20 -5.07
C PHE A 73 -13.39 6.84 -5.55
N ARG A 74 -14.13 6.21 -6.46
CA ARG A 74 -13.74 4.90 -7.02
C ARG A 74 -12.36 4.99 -7.63
N ARG A 75 -11.46 4.12 -7.19
CA ARG A 75 -10.10 4.06 -7.70
C ARG A 75 -10.03 3.18 -8.95
N LYS A 76 -9.22 3.56 -9.94
CA LYS A 76 -9.01 2.73 -11.14
C LYS A 76 -8.46 1.35 -10.78
N SER A 77 -7.63 1.24 -9.74
CA SER A 77 -7.12 -0.04 -9.21
C SER A 77 -8.23 -0.97 -8.73
N TYR A 78 -9.36 -0.43 -8.21
CA TYR A 78 -10.51 -1.23 -7.83
C TYR A 78 -11.12 -1.95 -9.04
N GLU A 79 -11.29 -1.24 -10.15
CA GLU A 79 -11.80 -1.81 -11.40
C GLU A 79 -10.86 -2.90 -11.94
N MET A 80 -9.55 -2.60 -11.99
CA MET A 80 -8.52 -3.54 -12.45
C MET A 80 -8.48 -4.81 -11.58
N LEU A 81 -8.66 -4.70 -10.26
CA LEU A 81 -8.76 -5.85 -9.37
C LEU A 81 -10.01 -6.71 -9.63
N LEU A 82 -11.15 -6.08 -9.93
CA LEU A 82 -12.34 -6.83 -10.33
C LEU A 82 -12.14 -7.57 -11.67
N GLU A 83 -11.32 -7.03 -12.55
CA GLU A 83 -11.05 -7.62 -13.85
C GLU A 83 -10.09 -8.82 -13.80
N THR A 84 -9.04 -8.72 -12.98
CA THR A 84 -7.92 -9.66 -13.01
C THR A 84 -7.81 -10.54 -11.78
N GLY A 85 -8.27 -10.04 -10.62
CA GLY A 85 -8.16 -10.77 -9.35
C GLY A 85 -6.73 -10.93 -8.84
N GLU A 86 -5.79 -10.13 -9.33
CA GLU A 86 -4.37 -10.26 -9.03
C GLU A 86 -3.78 -8.91 -8.61
N PHE A 87 -2.85 -8.91 -7.65
CA PHE A 87 -2.12 -7.73 -7.23
C PHE A 87 -0.77 -8.08 -6.60
N VAL A 88 0.12 -7.09 -6.51
CA VAL A 88 1.35 -7.22 -5.73
C VAL A 88 1.37 -6.15 -4.65
N VAL A 89 1.65 -6.56 -3.42
CA VAL A 89 1.96 -5.65 -2.32
C VAL A 89 3.46 -5.38 -2.35
N ASN A 90 3.85 -4.13 -2.58
CA ASN A 90 5.23 -3.70 -2.57
C ASN A 90 5.46 -2.85 -1.31
N ILE A 91 6.37 -3.27 -0.44
CA ILE A 91 6.67 -2.59 0.80
C ILE A 91 7.84 -1.63 0.54
N PRO A 92 7.60 -0.31 0.56
CA PRO A 92 8.61 0.67 0.24
C PRO A 92 9.56 0.89 1.42
N HIS A 93 10.79 1.27 1.13
CA HIS A 93 11.69 1.88 2.11
C HIS A 93 11.46 3.40 2.18
N VAL A 94 12.00 4.06 3.22
CA VAL A 94 11.77 5.50 3.48
C VAL A 94 12.21 6.42 2.36
N GLY A 95 13.22 6.05 1.59
CA GLY A 95 13.69 6.83 0.44
C GLY A 95 12.69 6.91 -0.72
N LEU A 96 11.59 6.14 -0.69
CA LEU A 96 10.53 6.16 -1.71
C LEU A 96 9.35 7.07 -1.33
N ARG A 97 9.49 7.94 -0.31
CA ARG A 97 8.43 8.85 0.14
C ARG A 97 7.83 9.68 -0.99
N ASP A 98 8.69 10.29 -1.81
CA ASP A 98 8.23 11.14 -2.94
C ASP A 98 7.51 10.33 -4.00
N ALA A 99 7.97 9.11 -4.29
CA ALA A 99 7.30 8.19 -5.22
C ALA A 99 5.90 7.80 -4.72
N ILE A 100 5.72 7.56 -3.41
CA ILE A 100 4.42 7.29 -2.79
C ILE A 100 3.48 8.49 -3.00
N THR A 101 3.96 9.72 -2.75
CA THR A 101 3.21 10.95 -2.94
C THR A 101 2.77 11.12 -4.40
N VAL A 102 3.69 10.99 -5.34
CA VAL A 102 3.39 11.06 -6.78
C VAL A 102 2.35 10.03 -7.20
N CYS A 103 2.48 8.78 -6.73
CA CYS A 103 1.50 7.73 -7.01
C CYS A 103 0.10 8.04 -6.45
N GLY A 104 0.02 8.76 -5.31
CA GLY A 104 -1.23 9.18 -4.68
C GLY A 104 -1.94 10.33 -5.39
N GLU A 105 -1.18 11.31 -5.86
CA GLU A 105 -1.69 12.54 -6.48
C GLU A 105 -2.21 12.35 -7.91
N HIS A 106 -1.75 11.33 -8.62
CA HIS A 106 -2.10 11.09 -10.01
C HIS A 106 -3.14 9.97 -10.13
N SER A 107 -4.14 10.16 -10.98
CA SER A 107 -5.20 9.18 -11.22
C SER A 107 -4.98 8.39 -12.51
N ALA A 108 -5.02 7.07 -12.42
CA ALA A 108 -4.95 6.18 -13.60
C ALA A 108 -6.26 6.11 -14.41
N HIS A 109 -7.30 6.86 -14.02
CA HIS A 109 -8.46 7.11 -14.88
C HIS A 109 -8.06 7.93 -16.11
N ASP A 110 -7.05 8.81 -15.99
CA ASP A 110 -6.44 9.43 -17.17
C ASP A 110 -5.54 8.40 -17.86
N PRO A 111 -5.83 8.03 -19.13
CA PRO A 111 -5.04 7.04 -19.86
C PRO A 111 -3.60 7.49 -20.16
N LYS A 112 -3.31 8.78 -20.06
CA LYS A 112 -1.96 9.33 -20.28
C LYS A 112 -1.06 9.21 -19.04
N VAL A 113 -1.64 8.91 -17.87
CA VAL A 113 -0.89 8.79 -16.62
C VAL A 113 -0.20 7.44 -16.58
N ASP A 114 1.12 7.44 -16.57
CA ASP A 114 1.99 6.30 -16.28
C ASP A 114 2.70 6.56 -14.95
N LYS A 115 2.22 5.92 -13.89
CA LYS A 115 2.73 6.13 -12.53
C LYS A 115 4.13 5.58 -12.32
N PHE A 116 4.52 4.52 -13.00
CA PHE A 116 5.90 4.04 -12.94
C PHE A 116 6.87 5.11 -13.44
N LYS A 117 6.58 5.67 -14.62
CA LYS A 117 7.39 6.73 -15.21
C LYS A 117 7.37 8.01 -14.39
N LEU A 118 6.19 8.45 -13.92
CA LEU A 118 6.04 9.70 -13.15
C LEU A 118 6.75 9.64 -11.81
N ALA A 119 6.70 8.50 -11.14
CA ALA A 119 7.31 8.29 -9.82
C ALA A 119 8.77 7.83 -9.89
N GLY A 120 9.33 7.62 -11.10
CA GLY A 120 10.68 7.12 -11.28
C GLY A 120 10.88 5.70 -10.75
N LEU A 121 9.83 4.86 -10.84
CA LEU A 121 9.83 3.47 -10.38
C LEU A 121 10.01 2.52 -11.56
N THR A 122 10.66 1.38 -11.32
CA THR A 122 10.94 0.35 -12.32
C THR A 122 9.99 -0.83 -12.15
N PRO A 123 9.19 -1.18 -13.19
CA PRO A 123 8.39 -2.38 -13.14
C PRO A 123 9.28 -3.62 -13.33
N GLY A 124 9.29 -4.50 -12.33
CA GLY A 124 9.97 -5.79 -12.38
C GLY A 124 9.01 -6.93 -12.69
N SER A 125 9.56 -8.08 -13.07
CA SER A 125 8.76 -9.26 -13.41
C SER A 125 8.27 -9.99 -12.17
N SER A 126 6.96 -10.22 -12.08
CA SER A 126 6.36 -11.19 -11.17
C SER A 126 6.57 -12.62 -11.70
N VAL A 127 6.53 -13.61 -10.82
CA VAL A 127 6.74 -15.03 -11.19
C VAL A 127 5.43 -15.83 -11.29
N VAL A 128 4.37 -15.37 -10.62
CA VAL A 128 3.06 -16.07 -10.58
C VAL A 128 1.93 -15.21 -11.11
N VAL A 129 1.89 -13.91 -10.76
CA VAL A 129 0.80 -13.02 -11.14
C VAL A 129 1.22 -12.06 -12.27
N LYS A 130 0.24 -11.41 -12.92
CA LYS A 130 0.51 -10.46 -14.02
C LYS A 130 0.95 -9.07 -13.58
N PRO A 131 0.41 -8.49 -12.48
CA PRO A 131 0.88 -7.20 -12.02
C PRO A 131 2.39 -7.24 -11.72
N PRO A 132 3.16 -6.21 -12.15
CA PRO A 132 4.60 -6.17 -11.93
C PRO A 132 4.92 -5.90 -10.45
N ILE A 133 6.08 -6.38 -10.00
CA ILE A 133 6.70 -5.89 -8.78
C ILE A 133 7.27 -4.47 -9.00
N ILE A 134 7.61 -3.77 -7.94
CA ILE A 134 8.39 -2.54 -7.98
C ILE A 134 9.81 -2.88 -7.54
N GLU A 135 10.78 -2.76 -8.45
CA GLU A 135 12.18 -3.16 -8.21
C GLU A 135 12.82 -2.44 -7.01
N GLU A 136 12.46 -1.17 -6.80
CA GLU A 136 12.99 -0.35 -5.70
C GLU A 136 12.41 -0.76 -4.33
N CYS A 137 11.32 -1.53 -4.31
CA CYS A 137 10.73 -2.00 -3.06
C CYS A 137 11.43 -3.28 -2.58
N PRO A 138 12.02 -3.27 -1.36
CA PRO A 138 12.79 -4.41 -0.89
C PRO A 138 11.98 -5.67 -0.55
N VAL A 139 10.67 -5.56 -0.47
CA VAL A 139 9.76 -6.70 -0.27
C VAL A 139 8.58 -6.56 -1.21
N ASN A 140 8.28 -7.63 -1.97
CA ASN A 140 7.16 -7.70 -2.88
C ASN A 140 6.42 -9.02 -2.64
N LEU A 141 5.09 -8.95 -2.50
CA LEU A 141 4.23 -10.10 -2.22
C LEU A 141 3.20 -10.22 -3.34
N GLU A 142 3.31 -11.28 -4.14
CA GLU A 142 2.38 -11.58 -5.21
C GLU A 142 1.12 -12.23 -4.63
N CYS A 143 -0.04 -11.69 -4.98
CA CYS A 143 -1.31 -12.07 -4.37
C CYS A 143 -2.39 -12.40 -5.41
N ILE A 144 -3.15 -13.46 -5.14
CA ILE A 144 -4.38 -13.81 -5.85
C ILE A 144 -5.57 -13.55 -4.93
N VAL A 145 -6.54 -12.76 -5.39
CA VAL A 145 -7.76 -12.45 -4.62
C VAL A 145 -8.56 -13.72 -4.38
N ARG A 146 -8.88 -13.99 -3.10
CA ARG A 146 -9.74 -15.10 -2.68
C ARG A 146 -11.13 -14.62 -2.24
N HIS A 147 -11.18 -13.44 -1.60
CA HIS A 147 -12.44 -12.87 -1.13
C HIS A 147 -12.47 -11.36 -1.36
N ARG A 148 -13.66 -10.83 -1.56
CA ARG A 148 -13.96 -9.41 -1.53
C ARG A 148 -15.05 -9.19 -0.49
N ILE A 149 -14.80 -8.29 0.43
CA ILE A 149 -15.69 -7.96 1.55
C ILE A 149 -16.10 -6.50 1.43
N PRO A 150 -17.37 -6.20 1.10
CA PRO A 150 -17.84 -4.81 1.04
C PRO A 150 -17.99 -4.26 2.46
N LEU A 151 -17.42 -3.06 2.70
CA LEU A 151 -17.44 -2.39 4.00
C LEU A 151 -18.05 -0.97 3.96
N GLY A 152 -18.64 -0.56 2.87
CA GLY A 152 -19.12 0.81 2.68
C GLY A 152 -18.26 1.57 1.70
N SER A 153 -17.52 2.62 2.13
CA SER A 153 -16.68 3.41 1.21
C SER A 153 -15.53 2.60 0.58
N HIS A 154 -15.08 1.55 1.24
CA HIS A 154 -14.02 0.66 0.76
C HIS A 154 -14.49 -0.78 0.76
N ASP A 155 -14.02 -1.55 -0.22
CA ASP A 155 -14.06 -3.00 -0.16
C ASP A 155 -12.67 -3.52 0.25
N VAL A 156 -12.66 -4.57 1.08
CA VAL A 156 -11.44 -5.31 1.38
C VAL A 156 -11.30 -6.45 0.39
N PHE A 157 -10.19 -6.45 -0.35
CA PHE A 157 -9.75 -7.58 -1.14
C PHE A 157 -8.79 -8.43 -0.31
N VAL A 158 -9.18 -9.67 -0.04
CA VAL A 158 -8.34 -10.64 0.67
C VAL A 158 -7.57 -11.44 -0.36
N GLY A 159 -6.26 -11.21 -0.43
CA GLY A 159 -5.35 -11.90 -1.33
C GLY A 159 -4.54 -12.98 -0.61
N GLU A 160 -4.48 -14.17 -1.19
CA GLU A 160 -3.52 -15.19 -0.80
C GLU A 160 -2.17 -14.87 -1.40
N VAL A 161 -1.13 -14.81 -0.56
CA VAL A 161 0.25 -14.60 -1.01
C VAL A 161 0.76 -15.90 -1.62
N VAL A 162 1.01 -15.87 -2.93
CA VAL A 162 1.43 -17.02 -3.73
C VAL A 162 2.91 -17.02 -4.08
N ALA A 163 3.57 -15.86 -4.00
CA ALA A 163 5.02 -15.72 -4.12
C ALA A 163 5.49 -14.50 -3.34
N SER A 164 6.75 -14.49 -2.94
CA SER A 164 7.37 -13.36 -2.27
C SER A 164 8.79 -13.13 -2.80
N HIS A 165 9.12 -11.86 -3.02
CA HIS A 165 10.46 -11.41 -3.35
C HIS A 165 10.98 -10.60 -2.17
N MET A 166 12.24 -10.78 -1.83
CA MET A 166 12.84 -10.05 -0.72
C MET A 166 14.30 -9.72 -1.05
N TYR A 167 14.64 -8.45 -0.91
CA TYR A 167 16.01 -7.99 -1.07
C TYR A 167 16.82 -8.34 0.17
N GLY A 168 17.43 -9.52 0.17
CA GLY A 168 18.20 -10.01 1.30
C GLY A 168 17.35 -10.62 2.42
N ARG A 169 17.99 -10.99 3.51
CA ARG A 169 17.36 -11.61 4.69
C ARG A 169 17.16 -10.59 5.80
N PRO A 170 16.06 -10.67 6.57
CA PRO A 170 15.90 -9.85 7.75
C PRO A 170 16.97 -10.23 8.77
N VAL A 171 17.79 -9.28 9.16
CA VAL A 171 18.78 -9.45 10.21
C VAL A 171 18.22 -8.83 11.49
N LYS A 172 18.12 -9.63 12.56
CA LYS A 172 17.93 -9.07 13.90
C LYS A 172 19.19 -8.29 14.25
N THR A 173 19.07 -7.00 14.37
CA THR A 173 20.15 -6.20 14.94
C THR A 173 20.00 -6.24 16.45
N ASP A 174 21.03 -6.73 17.15
CA ASP A 174 21.07 -6.68 18.62
C ASP A 174 21.25 -5.25 19.16
N VAL A 175 21.46 -4.30 18.28
CA VAL A 175 21.58 -2.87 18.58
C VAL A 175 20.30 -2.18 18.10
N ILE A 176 19.34 -2.09 18.99
CA ILE A 176 18.09 -1.34 18.78
C ILE A 176 18.38 0.14 19.10
N GLU A 177 19.12 0.81 18.23
CA GLU A 177 19.25 2.27 18.31
C GLU A 177 17.98 2.98 17.80
N GLU A 178 17.15 2.30 16.99
CA GLU A 178 15.88 2.81 16.49
C GLU A 178 14.80 1.73 16.67
N GLU A 179 13.93 1.85 17.64
CA GLU A 179 12.92 0.84 18.04
C GLU A 179 11.94 0.37 16.96
N ASN A 180 12.01 0.88 15.73
CA ASN A 180 10.99 0.67 14.71
C ASN A 180 11.56 0.36 13.32
N VAL A 181 12.79 -0.11 13.26
CA VAL A 181 13.49 -0.36 11.99
C VAL A 181 13.84 -1.84 11.84
N TRP A 182 13.41 -2.44 10.74
CA TRP A 182 13.94 -3.72 10.26
C TRP A 182 15.08 -3.43 9.28
N VAL A 183 16.18 -4.13 9.43
CA VAL A 183 17.29 -4.05 8.49
C VAL A 183 17.31 -5.28 7.62
N LEU A 184 17.22 -5.10 6.31
CA LEU A 184 17.44 -6.15 5.33
C LEU A 184 18.91 -6.13 4.91
N GLN A 185 19.57 -7.28 5.06
CA GLN A 185 20.96 -7.50 4.67
C GLN A 185 20.98 -8.36 3.41
N PRO A 186 21.48 -7.85 2.25
CA PRO A 186 21.63 -8.66 1.05
C PRO A 186 22.66 -9.79 1.25
N GLU A 187 22.40 -10.96 0.65
CA GLU A 187 23.30 -12.11 0.73
C GLU A 187 24.64 -11.88 -0.01
N ASP A 188 24.63 -11.02 -1.02
CA ASP A 188 25.80 -10.64 -1.83
C ASP A 188 26.69 -9.54 -1.21
N GLY A 189 26.37 -9.11 0.03
CA GLY A 189 27.10 -8.05 0.72
C GLY A 189 26.76 -6.65 0.24
N GLY A 190 25.68 -6.47 -0.52
CA GLY A 190 25.16 -5.18 -0.94
C GLY A 190 24.74 -4.27 0.22
N PRO A 191 24.30 -3.02 -0.05
CA PRO A 191 23.93 -2.06 0.98
C PRO A 191 22.74 -2.55 1.80
N LYS A 192 22.79 -2.35 3.12
CA LYS A 192 21.68 -2.64 4.02
C LYS A 192 20.52 -1.68 3.76
N MET A 193 19.28 -2.21 3.68
CA MET A 193 18.06 -1.39 3.57
C MET A 193 17.32 -1.35 4.90
N LYS A 194 16.89 -0.15 5.31
CA LYS A 194 16.09 0.04 6.51
C LYS A 194 14.60 0.09 6.15
N LEU A 195 13.80 -0.77 6.79
CA LEU A 195 12.34 -0.77 6.69
C LEU A 195 11.75 -0.25 7.98
N TYR A 196 11.00 0.84 7.90
CA TYR A 196 10.23 1.32 9.04
C TYR A 196 8.91 0.56 9.11
N TRP A 197 8.65 -0.15 10.20
CA TRP A 197 7.43 -0.92 10.39
C TRP A 197 6.33 -0.15 11.15
N LYS A 198 6.67 1.05 11.69
CA LYS A 198 5.71 1.93 12.33
C LYS A 198 5.61 3.25 11.59
N THR A 199 4.75 3.52 10.76
CA THR A 199 4.40 4.79 10.13
C THR A 199 5.48 5.55 9.35
N LEU A 200 5.15 5.94 8.13
CA LEU A 200 5.86 6.98 7.36
C LEU A 200 5.53 8.41 7.82
N MET A 201 4.83 8.58 8.94
CA MET A 201 4.51 9.89 9.49
C MET A 201 5.53 10.25 10.55
N ASP A 202 6.40 11.21 10.24
CA ASP A 202 7.17 11.92 11.25
C ASP A 202 6.20 12.76 12.09
N PHE A 203 6.01 12.34 13.34
CA PHE A 203 5.43 13.20 14.34
C PHE A 203 6.55 13.96 15.02
N SER A 204 6.93 15.07 14.47
CA SER A 204 7.57 16.10 15.26
C SER A 204 6.47 16.66 16.17
N PRO A 205 6.68 16.70 17.52
CA PRO A 205 5.76 17.42 18.37
C PRO A 205 5.69 18.86 17.87
N ALA A 206 4.47 19.36 17.72
CA ALA A 206 4.29 20.79 17.46
C ALA A 206 4.97 21.55 18.60
N GLU A 207 5.92 22.43 18.24
CA GLU A 207 6.52 23.37 19.17
C GLU A 207 5.47 24.30 19.78
#